data_98fe806948a2ae1b42265822cdab4f6e
#
_entry.id   98fe806948a2ae1b42265822cdab4f6e
#
_cell.length_a   1.000
_cell.length_b   1.000
_cell.length_c   1.000
_cell.angle_alpha   90.00
_cell.angle_beta   90.00
_cell.angle_gamma   90.00
#
_symmetry.space_group_name_H-M   'P 1'
#
loop_
_entity.id
_entity.type
_entity.pdbx_description
1 polymer ?
#
loop_
_entity_poly.entity_id
_entity_poly.type
_entity_poly.pdbx_seq_one_letter_code
_entity_poly.pdbx_strand_id
1 'polypeptide(L)'
;MIGVYGYAGEPTRQLRDAVASAALVVGGQRHLDALAVPAHLRIVLGPIGPAVDALAALDPALPAVVIASGDPLFFGVVRRLRAAGLQCRVVPTVTSLQLAFAAVALPWDDALLVSAHGNDPAPALAACRVHPKVGVLTDPKVGLPQIVAATAGLGRWYVLAERLGEADEHVRVLTEQEGAAIGEIAQPNVVLVLAHHPDDPAALGQQSPIAGGVRPTQQELS
;
A
#
# COMPACT_ATOMS: atom_id res chain seq x y z
N MET A 1 24.43 -5.35 6.86
CA MET A 1 23.46 -4.20 6.63
C MET A 1 22.14 -4.75 6.13
N ILE A 2 21.00 -4.30 6.68
CA ILE A 2 19.65 -4.72 6.27
C ILE A 2 19.12 -3.81 5.18
N GLY A 3 18.88 -4.36 3.96
CA GLY A 3 18.17 -3.68 2.88
C GLY A 3 16.67 -4.03 2.91
N VAL A 4 15.80 -3.04 2.96
CA VAL A 4 14.34 -3.24 2.90
C VAL A 4 13.82 -2.76 1.55
N TYR A 5 13.31 -3.67 0.76
CA TYR A 5 12.90 -3.42 -0.62
C TYR A 5 11.40 -3.54 -0.77
N GLY A 6 10.79 -2.55 -1.43
CA GLY A 6 9.42 -2.66 -1.90
C GLY A 6 9.31 -3.60 -3.09
N TYR A 7 8.17 -4.32 -3.15
CA TYR A 7 7.85 -5.22 -4.26
C TYR A 7 6.41 -4.92 -4.75
N ALA A 8 6.29 -4.56 -6.02
CA ALA A 8 5.02 -4.32 -6.68
C ALA A 8 5.07 -4.92 -8.10
N GLY A 9 4.41 -6.06 -8.32
CA GLY A 9 4.39 -6.78 -9.59
C GLY A 9 5.72 -7.47 -9.89
N GLU A 10 6.57 -6.84 -10.68
CA GLU A 10 7.85 -7.39 -11.11
C GLU A 10 9.02 -6.99 -10.19
N PRO A 11 9.95 -7.91 -9.85
CA PRO A 11 11.13 -7.58 -9.07
C PRO A 11 12.11 -6.74 -9.89
N THR A 12 12.57 -5.63 -9.32
CA THR A 12 13.59 -4.77 -9.94
C THR A 12 14.94 -5.50 -10.04
N ARG A 13 15.79 -5.08 -10.97
CA ARG A 13 17.17 -5.58 -11.04
C ARG A 13 17.91 -5.40 -9.72
N GLN A 14 17.77 -4.22 -9.09
CA GLN A 14 18.40 -3.94 -7.80
C GLN A 14 17.99 -4.93 -6.70
N LEU A 15 16.72 -5.32 -6.65
CA LEU A 15 16.23 -6.33 -5.71
C LEU A 15 16.81 -7.71 -6.01
N ARG A 16 16.86 -8.13 -7.28
CA ARG A 16 17.46 -9.41 -7.67
C ARG A 16 18.93 -9.48 -7.29
N ASP A 17 19.69 -8.43 -7.57
CA ASP A 17 21.13 -8.36 -7.24
C ASP A 17 21.35 -8.41 -5.71
N ALA A 18 20.50 -7.72 -4.94
CA ALA A 18 20.55 -7.74 -3.48
C ALA A 18 20.24 -9.13 -2.90
N VAL A 19 19.21 -9.81 -3.43
CA VAL A 19 18.84 -11.18 -3.01
C VAL A 19 19.95 -12.18 -3.34
N ALA A 20 20.58 -12.06 -4.51
CA ALA A 20 21.67 -12.96 -4.92
C ALA A 20 22.89 -12.89 -3.99
N SER A 21 23.11 -11.77 -3.32
CA SER A 21 24.25 -11.57 -2.39
C SER A 21 23.86 -11.69 -0.91
N ALA A 22 22.59 -11.89 -0.59
CA ALA A 22 22.10 -11.90 0.78
C ALA A 22 22.45 -13.19 1.53
N ALA A 23 22.82 -13.06 2.80
CA ALA A 23 22.97 -14.18 3.74
C ALA A 23 21.62 -14.58 4.37
N LEU A 24 20.63 -13.65 4.37
CA LEU A 24 19.27 -13.89 4.86
C LEU A 24 18.28 -13.06 4.05
N VAL A 25 17.17 -13.67 3.63
CA VAL A 25 16.08 -13.01 2.92
C VAL A 25 14.77 -13.26 3.67
N VAL A 26 14.09 -12.18 4.05
CA VAL A 26 12.78 -12.20 4.73
C VAL A 26 11.73 -11.65 3.77
N GLY A 27 10.61 -12.32 3.59
CA GLY A 27 9.54 -11.84 2.73
C GLY A 27 8.31 -12.73 2.75
N GLY A 28 7.22 -12.27 2.16
CA GLY A 28 6.04 -13.10 1.93
C GLY A 28 6.37 -14.29 1.03
N GLN A 29 5.71 -15.44 1.25
CA GLN A 29 5.96 -16.68 0.49
C GLN A 29 6.03 -16.44 -1.03
N ARG A 30 5.02 -15.75 -1.59
CA ARG A 30 4.94 -15.46 -3.03
C ARG A 30 6.15 -14.68 -3.57
N HIS A 31 6.69 -13.73 -2.78
CA HIS A 31 7.84 -12.92 -3.19
C HIS A 31 9.13 -13.73 -3.16
N LEU A 32 9.28 -14.58 -2.13
CA LEU A 32 10.43 -15.48 -2.00
C LEU A 32 10.46 -16.52 -3.11
N ASP A 33 9.29 -17.02 -3.53
CA ASP A 33 9.16 -17.98 -4.63
C ASP A 33 9.42 -17.31 -5.97
N ALA A 34 8.87 -16.12 -6.22
CA ALA A 34 9.10 -15.34 -7.45
C ALA A 34 10.57 -14.97 -7.66
N LEU A 35 11.33 -14.81 -6.56
CA LEU A 35 12.77 -14.53 -6.58
C LEU A 35 13.62 -15.79 -6.47
N ALA A 36 13.02 -16.99 -6.47
CA ALA A 36 13.69 -18.29 -6.35
C ALA A 36 14.68 -18.35 -5.16
N VAL A 37 14.33 -17.72 -4.03
CA VAL A 37 15.21 -17.68 -2.83
C VAL A 37 15.40 -19.09 -2.30
N PRO A 38 16.66 -19.57 -2.10
CA PRO A 38 16.92 -20.89 -1.54
C PRO A 38 16.31 -21.08 -0.13
N ALA A 39 15.80 -22.27 0.17
CA ALA A 39 15.12 -22.56 1.44
C ALA A 39 15.95 -22.24 2.70
N HIS A 40 17.27 -22.47 2.64
CA HIS A 40 18.18 -22.23 3.76
C HIS A 40 18.51 -20.75 4.00
N LEU A 41 18.16 -19.86 3.06
CA LEU A 41 18.39 -18.41 3.16
C LEU A 41 17.13 -17.62 3.46
N ARG A 42 15.93 -18.25 3.49
CA ARG A 42 14.67 -17.54 3.57
C ARG A 42 13.94 -17.69 4.91
N ILE A 43 13.34 -16.62 5.33
CA ILE A 43 12.30 -16.61 6.38
C ILE A 43 11.01 -16.11 5.73
N VAL A 44 9.97 -16.95 5.77
CA VAL A 44 8.63 -16.55 5.33
C VAL A 44 8.02 -15.62 6.38
N LEU A 45 7.66 -14.42 5.94
CA LEU A 45 7.07 -13.42 6.82
C LEU A 45 5.63 -13.83 7.21
N GLY A 46 5.48 -14.10 8.50
CA GLY A 46 4.24 -14.27 9.23
C GLY A 46 4.21 -13.23 10.36
N PRO A 47 4.05 -13.66 11.63
CA PRO A 47 4.33 -12.79 12.77
C PRO A 47 5.75 -12.23 12.68
N ILE A 48 5.90 -10.91 12.85
CA ILE A 48 7.17 -10.22 12.58
C ILE A 48 8.29 -10.56 13.56
N GLY A 49 7.95 -10.98 14.81
CA GLY A 49 8.92 -11.26 15.88
C GLY A 49 10.06 -12.18 15.44
N PRO A 50 9.79 -13.41 14.98
CA PRO A 50 10.83 -14.35 14.55
C PRO A 50 11.77 -13.79 13.47
N ALA A 51 11.25 -12.98 12.55
CA ALA A 51 12.07 -12.34 11.53
C ALA A 51 12.98 -11.26 12.12
N VAL A 52 12.47 -10.47 13.07
CA VAL A 52 13.26 -9.46 13.80
C VAL A 52 14.39 -10.13 14.60
N ASP A 53 14.08 -11.21 15.31
CA ASP A 53 15.07 -11.96 16.11
C ASP A 53 16.19 -12.53 15.23
N ALA A 54 15.83 -13.11 14.08
CA ALA A 54 16.81 -13.66 13.14
C ALA A 54 17.70 -12.57 12.50
N LEU A 55 17.10 -11.41 12.17
CA LEU A 55 17.85 -10.27 11.64
C LEU A 55 18.78 -9.65 12.69
N ALA A 56 18.37 -9.63 13.96
CA ALA A 56 19.17 -9.14 15.07
C ALA A 56 20.33 -10.08 15.41
N ALA A 57 20.14 -11.38 15.23
CA ALA A 57 21.17 -12.41 15.49
C ALA A 57 22.17 -12.55 14.33
N LEU A 58 21.88 -12.00 13.15
CA LEU A 58 22.77 -12.09 12.00
C LEU A 58 24.01 -11.22 12.23
N ASP A 59 25.18 -11.72 11.82
CA ASP A 59 26.42 -10.92 11.82
C ASP A 59 26.18 -9.60 11.04
N PRO A 60 26.41 -8.43 11.67
CA PRO A 60 26.21 -7.12 11.03
C PRO A 60 27.02 -6.91 9.72
N ALA A 61 28.10 -7.68 9.53
CA ALA A 61 28.88 -7.66 8.31
C ALA A 61 28.18 -8.35 7.15
N LEU A 62 27.25 -9.26 7.40
CA LEU A 62 26.52 -10.00 6.38
C LEU A 62 25.31 -9.19 5.87
N PRO A 63 25.05 -9.20 4.55
CA PRO A 63 23.90 -8.53 3.97
C PRO A 63 22.61 -9.32 4.25
N ALA A 64 21.55 -8.61 4.66
CA ALA A 64 20.20 -9.16 4.77
C ALA A 64 19.24 -8.36 3.90
N VAL A 65 18.24 -9.03 3.35
CA VAL A 65 17.18 -8.45 2.53
C VAL A 65 15.82 -8.70 3.18
N VAL A 66 15.01 -7.66 3.30
CA VAL A 66 13.61 -7.74 3.69
C VAL A 66 12.76 -7.25 2.53
N ILE A 67 11.79 -8.05 2.11
CA ILE A 67 10.90 -7.76 0.99
C ILE A 67 9.51 -7.42 1.54
N ALA A 68 9.05 -6.21 1.26
CA ALA A 68 7.71 -5.74 1.62
C ALA A 68 6.79 -5.73 0.39
N SER A 69 5.54 -6.12 0.53
CA SER A 69 4.52 -5.91 -0.50
C SER A 69 4.20 -4.41 -0.57
N GLY A 70 4.36 -3.80 -1.73
CA GLY A 70 4.27 -2.35 -1.89
C GLY A 70 5.40 -1.60 -1.19
N ASP A 71 5.17 -0.34 -0.82
CA ASP A 71 6.17 0.51 -0.19
C ASP A 71 6.45 0.10 1.27
N PRO A 72 7.72 -0.16 1.65
CA PRO A 72 8.09 -0.57 3.00
C PRO A 72 7.80 0.46 4.10
N LEU A 73 7.65 1.73 3.73
CA LEU A 73 7.37 2.84 4.66
C LEU A 73 5.88 3.06 4.86
N PHE A 74 5.04 2.56 3.94
CA PHE A 74 3.61 2.77 3.98
C PHE A 74 2.91 1.66 4.77
N PHE A 75 2.64 1.88 6.07
CA PHE A 75 2.12 0.88 7.04
C PHE A 75 2.95 -0.41 7.10
N GLY A 76 4.22 -0.34 6.67
CA GLY A 76 5.06 -1.49 6.38
C GLY A 76 5.98 -1.92 7.53
N VAL A 77 6.83 -2.89 7.20
CA VAL A 77 7.75 -3.61 8.10
C VAL A 77 8.80 -2.70 8.75
N VAL A 78 9.20 -1.60 8.09
CA VAL A 78 10.27 -0.69 8.57
C VAL A 78 9.98 -0.15 9.96
N ARG A 79 8.72 0.17 10.28
CA ARG A 79 8.35 0.65 11.61
C ARG A 79 8.71 -0.36 12.71
N ARG A 80 8.48 -1.65 12.46
CA ARG A 80 8.78 -2.74 13.38
C ARG A 80 10.28 -2.99 13.51
N LEU A 81 11.01 -2.99 12.39
CA LEU A 81 12.48 -3.12 12.40
C LEU A 81 13.14 -1.99 13.20
N ARG A 82 12.73 -0.76 12.96
CA ARG A 82 13.27 0.40 13.70
C ARG A 82 12.90 0.39 15.18
N ALA A 83 11.69 -0.05 15.54
CA ALA A 83 11.28 -0.19 16.94
C ALA A 83 12.13 -1.26 17.67
N ALA A 84 12.66 -2.25 16.95
CA ALA A 84 13.60 -3.24 17.46
C ALA A 84 15.07 -2.77 17.44
N GLY A 85 15.36 -1.52 17.12
CA GLY A 85 16.71 -0.95 17.06
C GLY A 85 17.51 -1.31 15.81
N LEU A 86 16.91 -2.01 14.83
CA LEU A 86 17.59 -2.43 13.62
C LEU A 86 17.75 -1.27 12.63
N GLN A 87 18.99 -1.06 12.16
CA GLN A 87 19.30 -0.09 11.12
C GLN A 87 19.03 -0.69 9.74
N CYS A 88 18.28 0.02 8.90
CA CYS A 88 17.93 -0.45 7.57
C CYS A 88 18.04 0.66 6.51
N ARG A 89 18.43 0.26 5.31
CA ARG A 89 18.32 1.07 4.09
C ARG A 89 17.03 0.68 3.36
N VAL A 90 16.20 1.66 3.03
CA VAL A 90 14.94 1.43 2.34
C VAL A 90 15.06 1.77 0.86
N VAL A 91 14.55 0.88 0.01
CA VAL A 91 14.35 1.09 -1.42
C VAL A 91 12.84 1.04 -1.65
N PRO A 92 12.20 2.20 -1.87
CA PRO A 92 10.75 2.28 -1.99
C PRO A 92 10.24 1.75 -3.33
N THR A 93 8.95 1.50 -3.39
CA THR A 93 8.20 1.27 -4.62
C THR A 93 6.80 1.88 -4.50
N VAL A 94 5.98 1.77 -5.56
CA VAL A 94 4.60 2.23 -5.52
C VAL A 94 3.77 1.41 -4.52
N THR A 95 2.84 2.07 -3.83
CA THR A 95 1.89 1.38 -2.96
C THR A 95 0.70 0.85 -3.77
N SER A 96 0.01 -0.16 -3.24
CA SER A 96 -1.24 -0.65 -3.85
C SER A 96 -2.31 0.44 -3.94
N LEU A 97 -2.34 1.40 -3.01
CA LEU A 97 -3.27 2.53 -3.10
C LEU A 97 -2.92 3.49 -4.24
N GLN A 98 -1.63 3.75 -4.50
CA GLN A 98 -1.23 4.53 -5.69
C GLN A 98 -1.66 3.85 -6.98
N LEU A 99 -1.49 2.52 -7.07
CA LEU A 99 -1.96 1.74 -8.23
C LEU A 99 -3.49 1.80 -8.37
N ALA A 100 -4.24 1.70 -7.26
CA ALA A 100 -5.70 1.80 -7.29
C ALA A 100 -6.19 3.16 -7.78
N PHE A 101 -5.58 4.27 -7.31
CA PHE A 101 -5.90 5.60 -7.80
C PHE A 101 -5.52 5.78 -9.28
N ALA A 102 -4.37 5.24 -9.69
CA ALA A 102 -3.94 5.27 -11.08
C ALA A 102 -4.88 4.50 -12.01
N ALA A 103 -5.40 3.35 -11.57
CA ALA A 103 -6.32 2.52 -12.33
C ALA A 103 -7.65 3.24 -12.68
N VAL A 104 -8.06 4.22 -11.86
CA VAL A 104 -9.25 5.06 -12.11
C VAL A 104 -8.90 6.51 -12.46
N ALA A 105 -7.63 6.78 -12.80
CA ALA A 105 -7.10 8.08 -13.20
C ALA A 105 -7.49 9.23 -12.23
N LEU A 106 -7.55 8.94 -10.91
CA LEU A 106 -7.98 9.89 -9.90
C LEU A 106 -6.78 10.43 -9.09
N PRO A 107 -6.58 11.76 -8.98
CA PRO A 107 -5.60 12.35 -8.08
C PRO A 107 -5.84 11.93 -6.61
N TRP A 108 -4.75 11.75 -5.86
CA TRP A 108 -4.81 11.25 -4.48
C TRP A 108 -4.09 12.12 -3.44
N ASP A 109 -3.64 13.31 -3.85
CA ASP A 109 -2.97 14.29 -3.00
C ASP A 109 -3.86 14.87 -1.89
N ASP A 110 -5.19 14.83 -2.08
CA ASP A 110 -6.23 15.19 -1.11
C ASP A 110 -6.87 13.97 -0.40
N ALA A 111 -6.39 12.74 -0.69
CA ALA A 111 -6.95 11.54 -0.11
C ALA A 111 -6.43 11.26 1.31
N LEU A 112 -7.30 10.78 2.19
CA LEU A 112 -6.89 10.20 3.46
C LEU A 112 -6.55 8.72 3.27
N LEU A 113 -5.32 8.33 3.59
CA LEU A 113 -4.86 6.96 3.46
C LEU A 113 -4.85 6.29 4.82
N VAL A 114 -5.56 5.17 4.95
CA VAL A 114 -5.75 4.44 6.21
C VAL A 114 -5.47 2.96 6.05
N SER A 115 -5.23 2.27 7.16
CA SER A 115 -5.04 0.82 7.16
C SER A 115 -5.98 0.18 8.17
N ALA A 116 -6.74 -0.81 7.71
CA ALA A 116 -7.48 -1.74 8.55
C ALA A 116 -6.63 -3.01 8.85
N HIS A 117 -5.45 -3.15 8.22
CA HIS A 117 -4.61 -4.33 8.32
C HIS A 117 -3.90 -4.45 9.67
N GLY A 118 -4.21 -5.52 10.41
CA GLY A 118 -3.49 -5.89 11.63
C GLY A 118 -3.67 -4.96 12.83
N ASN A 119 -4.63 -4.04 12.80
CA ASN A 119 -4.92 -3.06 13.85
C ASN A 119 -6.43 -3.00 14.14
N ASP A 120 -6.83 -2.17 15.11
CA ASP A 120 -8.24 -1.80 15.30
C ASP A 120 -8.76 -1.10 14.01
N PRO A 121 -9.78 -1.63 13.35
CA PRO A 121 -10.32 -1.05 12.12
C PRO A 121 -11.19 0.19 12.36
N ALA A 122 -11.61 0.45 13.59
CA ALA A 122 -12.57 1.52 13.89
C ALA A 122 -12.13 2.90 13.38
N PRO A 123 -10.85 3.33 13.52
CA PRO A 123 -10.40 4.60 12.95
C PRO A 123 -10.49 4.64 11.41
N ALA A 124 -10.19 3.53 10.73
CA ALA A 124 -10.28 3.44 9.27
C ALA A 124 -11.73 3.52 8.79
N LEU A 125 -12.65 2.81 9.45
CA LEU A 125 -14.08 2.85 9.15
C LEU A 125 -14.68 4.23 9.46
N ALA A 126 -14.26 4.88 10.54
CA ALA A 126 -14.68 6.25 10.86
C ALA A 126 -14.20 7.24 9.78
N ALA A 127 -12.97 7.11 9.30
CA ALA A 127 -12.44 7.92 8.21
C ALA A 127 -13.31 7.80 6.94
N CYS A 128 -13.71 6.58 6.56
CA CYS A 128 -14.58 6.33 5.39
C CYS A 128 -15.94 7.02 5.49
N ARG A 129 -16.44 7.26 6.69
CA ARG A 129 -17.71 7.96 6.91
C ARG A 129 -17.61 9.47 6.69
N VAL A 130 -16.47 10.06 7.07
CA VAL A 130 -16.30 11.51 7.19
C VAL A 130 -15.60 12.12 5.98
N HIS A 131 -14.52 11.48 5.51
CA HIS A 131 -13.71 12.04 4.44
C HIS A 131 -14.29 11.75 3.05
N PRO A 132 -14.18 12.70 2.10
CA PRO A 132 -14.71 12.53 0.75
C PRO A 132 -13.93 11.55 -0.11
N LYS A 133 -12.65 11.32 0.21
CA LYS A 133 -11.74 10.46 -0.56
C LYS A 133 -10.82 9.72 0.40
N VAL A 134 -10.98 8.40 0.50
CA VAL A 134 -10.23 7.55 1.43
C VAL A 134 -9.66 6.34 0.69
N GLY A 135 -8.37 6.09 0.83
CA GLY A 135 -7.73 4.84 0.41
C GLY A 135 -7.53 3.92 1.61
N VAL A 136 -8.05 2.69 1.53
CA VAL A 136 -8.04 1.72 2.64
C VAL A 136 -7.21 0.51 2.27
N LEU A 137 -6.13 0.24 3.05
CA LEU A 137 -5.51 -1.08 3.05
C LEU A 137 -6.39 -2.05 3.84
N THR A 138 -6.93 -3.04 3.15
CA THR A 138 -7.82 -4.06 3.72
C THR A 138 -7.05 -5.22 4.35
N ASP A 139 -7.77 -6.06 5.08
CA ASP A 139 -7.32 -7.39 5.49
C ASP A 139 -8.46 -8.41 5.37
N PRO A 140 -8.22 -9.73 5.58
CA PRO A 140 -9.27 -10.74 5.45
C PRO A 140 -10.47 -10.56 6.39
N LYS A 141 -10.34 -9.77 7.46
CA LYS A 141 -11.42 -9.52 8.43
C LYS A 141 -12.18 -8.24 8.12
N VAL A 142 -11.49 -7.25 7.51
CA VAL A 142 -12.05 -5.92 7.22
C VAL A 142 -11.75 -5.58 5.76
N GLY A 143 -12.65 -5.98 4.91
CA GLY A 143 -12.66 -5.71 3.47
C GLY A 143 -13.84 -4.83 3.05
N LEU A 144 -14.15 -4.86 1.75
CA LEU A 144 -15.23 -4.08 1.17
C LEU A 144 -16.59 -4.26 1.87
N PRO A 145 -17.05 -5.48 2.24
CA PRO A 145 -18.35 -5.64 2.89
C PRO A 145 -18.47 -4.87 4.21
N GLN A 146 -17.43 -4.89 5.04
CA GLN A 146 -17.39 -4.16 6.31
C GLN A 146 -17.34 -2.65 6.10
N ILE A 147 -16.63 -2.19 5.09
CA ILE A 147 -16.53 -0.77 4.71
C ILE A 147 -17.90 -0.29 4.21
N VAL A 148 -18.57 -1.03 3.32
CA VAL A 148 -19.91 -0.71 2.81
C VAL A 148 -20.92 -0.63 3.97
N ALA A 149 -20.92 -1.62 4.86
CA ALA A 149 -21.79 -1.62 6.03
C ALA A 149 -21.54 -0.40 6.94
N ALA A 150 -20.28 -0.01 7.13
CA ALA A 150 -19.92 1.14 7.96
C ALA A 150 -20.32 2.48 7.35
N THR A 151 -20.47 2.56 6.03
CA THR A 151 -20.79 3.79 5.27
C THR A 151 -22.19 3.77 4.66
N ALA A 152 -23.03 2.81 5.08
CA ALA A 152 -24.39 2.64 4.56
C ALA A 152 -25.23 3.93 4.66
N GLY A 153 -25.95 4.25 3.59
CA GLY A 153 -26.81 5.43 3.48
C GLY A 153 -26.06 6.75 3.25
N LEU A 154 -24.72 6.73 3.08
CA LEU A 154 -23.93 7.94 2.80
C LEU A 154 -23.73 8.20 1.30
N GLY A 155 -24.27 7.36 0.41
CA GLY A 155 -24.15 7.51 -1.03
C GLY A 155 -22.70 7.42 -1.54
N ARG A 156 -21.88 6.57 -0.90
CA ARG A 156 -20.48 6.38 -1.29
C ARG A 156 -20.34 5.53 -2.55
N TRP A 157 -19.30 5.82 -3.30
CA TRP A 157 -18.76 4.99 -4.36
C TRP A 157 -17.55 4.22 -3.86
N TYR A 158 -17.35 3.01 -4.37
CA TYR A 158 -16.25 2.15 -3.97
C TYR A 158 -15.46 1.71 -5.18
N VAL A 159 -14.14 1.84 -5.13
CA VAL A 159 -13.24 1.19 -6.09
C VAL A 159 -12.61 0.00 -5.38
N LEU A 160 -13.01 -1.20 -5.77
CA LEU A 160 -12.37 -2.43 -5.32
C LEU A 160 -11.28 -2.78 -6.31
N ALA A 161 -10.04 -2.76 -5.86
CA ALA A 161 -8.87 -3.07 -6.67
C ALA A 161 -8.18 -4.32 -6.12
N GLU A 162 -8.18 -5.37 -6.92
CA GLU A 162 -7.75 -6.72 -6.56
C GLU A 162 -6.50 -7.09 -7.33
N ARG A 163 -5.50 -7.69 -6.65
CA ARG A 163 -4.28 -8.24 -7.23
C ARG A 163 -3.51 -7.27 -8.13
N LEU A 164 -3.49 -6.00 -7.75
CA LEU A 164 -2.85 -4.93 -8.51
C LEU A 164 -1.38 -5.25 -8.83
N GLY A 165 -1.01 -5.09 -10.10
CA GLY A 165 0.29 -5.42 -10.65
C GLY A 165 0.50 -6.90 -10.96
N GLU A 166 -0.52 -7.75 -10.82
CA GLU A 166 -0.51 -9.17 -11.22
C GLU A 166 -1.26 -9.36 -12.56
N ALA A 167 -1.05 -10.49 -13.23
CA ALA A 167 -1.64 -10.76 -14.56
C ALA A 167 -3.17 -10.83 -14.55
N ASP A 168 -3.77 -11.12 -13.40
CA ASP A 168 -5.20 -11.19 -13.15
C ASP A 168 -5.70 -10.03 -12.28
N GLU A 169 -5.04 -8.88 -12.40
CA GLU A 169 -5.51 -7.61 -11.82
C GLU A 169 -6.95 -7.32 -12.24
N HIS A 170 -7.78 -6.95 -11.25
CA HIS A 170 -9.15 -6.59 -11.50
C HIS A 170 -9.58 -5.37 -10.70
N VAL A 171 -10.15 -4.37 -11.37
CA VAL A 171 -10.63 -3.13 -10.74
C VAL A 171 -12.10 -2.93 -11.06
N ARG A 172 -12.92 -2.71 -10.03
CA ARG A 172 -14.36 -2.51 -10.13
C ARG A 172 -14.78 -1.22 -9.43
N VAL A 173 -15.57 -0.40 -10.10
CA VAL A 173 -16.23 0.77 -9.50
C VAL A 173 -17.66 0.36 -9.15
N LEU A 174 -18.04 0.51 -7.90
CA LEU A 174 -19.26 -0.07 -7.34
C LEU A 174 -20.07 1.00 -6.60
N THR A 175 -21.37 0.91 -6.71
CA THR A 175 -22.33 1.57 -5.83
C THR A 175 -22.40 0.87 -4.47
N GLU A 176 -23.10 1.47 -3.50
CA GLU A 176 -23.36 0.85 -2.21
C GLU A 176 -24.11 -0.50 -2.36
N GLN A 177 -25.10 -0.54 -3.25
CA GLN A 177 -25.90 -1.77 -3.49
C GLN A 177 -25.04 -2.89 -4.10
N GLU A 178 -24.22 -2.57 -5.11
CA GLU A 178 -23.32 -3.54 -5.73
C GLU A 178 -22.24 -4.03 -4.77
N GLY A 179 -21.67 -3.11 -3.97
CA GLY A 179 -20.69 -3.45 -2.94
C GLY A 179 -21.27 -4.31 -1.81
N ALA A 180 -22.53 -4.10 -1.44
CA ALA A 180 -23.22 -4.93 -0.45
C ALA A 180 -23.56 -6.33 -1.00
N ALA A 181 -23.80 -6.45 -2.30
CA ALA A 181 -24.14 -7.71 -2.97
C ALA A 181 -22.91 -8.44 -3.54
N ILE A 182 -21.68 -7.92 -3.28
CA ILE A 182 -20.46 -8.48 -3.84
C ILE A 182 -20.27 -9.93 -3.40
N GLY A 183 -19.87 -10.78 -4.32
CA GLY A 183 -19.53 -12.17 -4.05
C GLY A 183 -18.08 -12.33 -3.59
N GLU A 184 -17.36 -13.23 -4.25
CA GLU A 184 -15.95 -13.49 -3.95
C GLU A 184 -15.06 -12.28 -4.27
N ILE A 185 -14.13 -12.01 -3.37
CA ILE A 185 -13.13 -10.94 -3.50
C ILE A 185 -11.75 -11.58 -3.43
N ALA A 186 -10.95 -11.37 -4.47
CA ALA A 186 -9.59 -11.88 -4.55
C ALA A 186 -8.64 -11.13 -3.60
N GLN A 187 -7.60 -11.82 -3.16
CA GLN A 187 -6.55 -11.26 -2.31
C GLN A 187 -5.21 -11.24 -3.05
N PRO A 188 -4.38 -10.23 -2.81
CA PRO A 188 -4.61 -9.04 -1.97
C PRO A 188 -5.52 -8.03 -2.67
N ASN A 189 -6.21 -7.20 -1.88
CA ASN A 189 -7.01 -6.10 -2.43
C ASN A 189 -6.89 -4.82 -1.59
N VAL A 190 -7.33 -3.71 -2.17
CA VAL A 190 -7.50 -2.42 -1.50
C VAL A 190 -8.83 -1.81 -1.94
N VAL A 191 -9.35 -0.88 -1.14
CA VAL A 191 -10.61 -0.20 -1.44
C VAL A 191 -10.41 1.31 -1.41
N LEU A 192 -10.87 2.01 -2.46
CA LEU A 192 -11.08 3.46 -2.38
C LEU A 192 -12.54 3.71 -2.03
N VAL A 193 -12.79 4.62 -1.10
CA VAL A 193 -14.13 5.09 -0.71
C VAL A 193 -14.25 6.55 -1.11
N LEU A 194 -15.19 6.86 -2.00
CA LEU A 194 -15.30 8.14 -2.65
C LEU A 194 -16.69 8.76 -2.41
N ALA A 195 -16.76 10.08 -2.27
CA ALA A 195 -18.02 10.81 -2.20
C ALA A 195 -18.71 10.93 -3.57
N HIS A 196 -17.94 10.86 -4.65
CA HIS A 196 -18.40 10.99 -6.04
C HIS A 196 -17.85 9.83 -6.88
N HIS A 197 -18.54 9.50 -7.98
CA HIS A 197 -18.02 8.56 -8.97
C HIS A 197 -16.64 9.01 -9.46
N PRO A 198 -15.65 8.13 -9.68
CA PRO A 198 -14.31 8.55 -10.11
C PRO A 198 -14.30 9.39 -11.40
N ASP A 199 -15.24 9.17 -12.32
CA ASP A 199 -15.37 9.96 -13.55
C ASP A 199 -16.10 11.31 -13.34
N ASP A 200 -16.66 11.57 -12.17
CA ASP A 200 -17.29 12.86 -11.86
C ASP A 200 -16.19 13.91 -11.62
N PRO A 201 -16.23 15.09 -12.30
CA PRO A 201 -15.30 16.19 -12.01
C PRO A 201 -15.21 16.57 -10.53
N ALA A 202 -16.27 16.39 -9.74
CA ALA A 202 -16.27 16.62 -8.29
C ALA A 202 -15.35 15.65 -7.53
N ALA A 203 -15.02 14.47 -8.08
CA ALA A 203 -14.09 13.53 -7.50
C ALA A 203 -12.62 14.00 -7.57
N LEU A 204 -12.29 14.94 -8.48
CA LEU A 204 -10.94 15.48 -8.61
C LEU A 204 -10.46 16.21 -7.35
N GLY A 205 -11.40 16.62 -6.50
CA GLY A 205 -11.10 17.38 -5.29
C GLY A 205 -10.83 18.87 -5.58
N GLN A 206 -10.64 19.64 -4.52
CA GLN A 206 -10.18 21.02 -4.65
C GLN A 206 -8.66 21.01 -4.70
N GLN A 207 -8.09 21.51 -5.79
CA GLN A 207 -6.68 21.90 -5.75
C GLN A 207 -6.54 22.93 -4.62
N SER A 208 -5.80 22.58 -3.58
CA SER A 208 -5.37 23.59 -2.59
C SER A 208 -4.70 24.70 -3.38
N PRO A 209 -5.14 25.96 -3.27
CA PRO A 209 -4.46 27.05 -3.94
C PRO A 209 -3.01 27.00 -3.46
N ILE A 210 -2.07 26.82 -4.40
CA ILE A 210 -0.64 26.94 -4.10
C ILE A 210 -0.48 28.33 -3.52
N ALA A 211 -0.33 28.44 -2.21
CA ALA A 211 -0.11 29.72 -1.55
C ALA A 211 1.18 30.32 -2.12
N GLY A 212 1.03 31.37 -2.94
CA GLY A 212 2.16 32.19 -3.36
C GLY A 212 2.72 31.95 -4.76
N GLY A 213 1.90 31.86 -5.77
CA GLY A 213 2.32 32.25 -7.11
C GLY A 213 2.46 33.77 -7.18
N VAL A 214 3.63 34.32 -6.84
CA VAL A 214 3.99 35.66 -7.23
C VAL A 214 3.98 35.71 -8.74
N ARG A 215 2.93 36.32 -9.34
CA ARG A 215 2.96 36.66 -10.76
C ARG A 215 4.06 37.72 -10.90
N PRO A 216 5.08 37.52 -11.73
CA PRO A 216 5.99 38.60 -12.05
C PRO A 216 5.16 39.70 -12.72
N THR A 217 5.16 40.88 -12.12
CA THR A 217 4.59 42.07 -12.70
C THR A 217 5.39 42.44 -13.97
N GLN A 218 4.68 42.68 -15.06
CA GLN A 218 5.23 43.02 -16.38
C GLN A 218 6.03 44.36 -16.43
N GLN A 219 6.60 44.81 -15.34
CA GLN A 219 7.29 46.08 -15.24
C GLN A 219 8.83 46.02 -15.11
N GLU A 220 9.42 44.79 -15.22
CA GLU A 220 10.90 44.66 -15.13
C GLU A 220 11.57 44.24 -16.46
N LEU A 221 10.91 44.47 -17.59
CA LEU A 221 11.50 44.32 -18.93
C LEU A 221 11.31 45.65 -19.73
N SER A 222 11.99 46.71 -19.30
CA SER A 222 12.22 47.92 -20.11
C SER A 222 13.68 48.30 -19.99
#